data_71258425f767c22c96080c793e349f72
#
_entry.id   71258425f767c22c96080c793e349f72
#
_cell.length_a   1.000
_cell.length_b   1.000
_cell.length_c   1.000
_cell.angle_alpha   90.00
_cell.angle_beta   90.00
_cell.angle_gamma   90.00
#
_symmetry.space_group_name_H-M   'P 1'
#
loop_
_entity.id
_entity.type
_entity.pdbx_description
1 polymer ?
#
loop_
_entity_poly.entity_id
_entity_poly.type
_entity_poly.pdbx_seq_one_letter_code
_entity_poly.pdbx_strand_id
1 'polypeptide(L)'
;MRNFVLLCIMMFLQFFIWGAWYVTAPNFLTTIGFDANDIGWTYAAGPIAGIIAPLFVGMVADRFMAAQKVLGFMHLLGGGLMYYATMQMENGATPDAINIVFFVYMVTYFPTLALSNTVAMKNMNDSEKDFPKIRVFGTLGWIAAAFALTLLDYETNINMFYMTCVAALSLGVISFILPNTPANSDSEATLRQLLGLDALALLKDKAYMIFMVSSILICIPLAFYYQIASRVVEMAELPIAVTMSYGQWSEVIFMLCIPFFFARLGVKKMLAVGMGVWALRYALFAIGAPNQTSVLIVLGVLVHGICYDFFFVTGQIYTDKKAPEPIRAQAQGLLVMLTLGVGMFIGAKVAGYIEGYCTPETFAVLERTVEMSDEDYAKASKLHELRQIDWGRLWGIPAVFAGAVLVFFFVAFKEDPTNESEQASDTGGDNPDADPYQTASQALEPVVAEGEACSVDGDCDTGGG
;
A
#
# COMPACT_ATOMS: atom_id res chain seq x y z
N MET A 1 28.69 -2.41 6.89
CA MET A 1 28.05 -1.32 7.66
C MET A 1 27.56 -0.17 6.74
N ARG A 2 28.41 0.45 5.89
CA ARG A 2 28.01 1.56 5.00
C ARG A 2 26.81 1.22 4.08
N ASN A 3 26.84 0.09 3.39
CA ASN A 3 25.74 -0.31 2.50
C ASN A 3 24.42 -0.50 3.25
N PHE A 4 24.46 -1.14 4.42
CA PHE A 4 23.27 -1.33 5.25
C PHE A 4 22.62 0.02 5.63
N VAL A 5 23.41 1.01 6.07
CA VAL A 5 22.91 2.35 6.40
C VAL A 5 22.30 3.04 5.18
N LEU A 6 22.96 2.97 4.02
CA LEU A 6 22.43 3.55 2.78
C LEU A 6 21.10 2.92 2.36
N LEU A 7 20.96 1.59 2.50
CA LEU A 7 19.71 0.88 2.21
C LEU A 7 18.59 1.26 3.21
N CYS A 8 18.92 1.45 4.49
CA CYS A 8 17.95 1.95 5.47
C CYS A 8 17.48 3.36 5.13
N ILE A 9 18.39 4.26 4.74
CA ILE A 9 18.04 5.63 4.32
C ILE A 9 17.17 5.60 3.05
N MET A 10 17.51 4.76 2.08
CA MET A 10 16.72 4.57 0.87
C MET A 10 15.29 4.14 1.22
N MET A 11 15.11 3.11 2.05
CA MET A 11 13.77 2.64 2.44
C MET A 11 13.00 3.71 3.22
N PHE A 12 13.68 4.40 4.14
CA PHE A 12 13.07 5.49 4.90
C PHE A 12 12.54 6.58 3.97
N LEU A 13 13.37 7.10 3.06
CA LEU A 13 12.96 8.16 2.14
C LEU A 13 11.90 7.68 1.14
N GLN A 14 11.99 6.42 0.67
CA GLN A 14 11.00 5.83 -0.26
C GLN A 14 9.57 5.96 0.28
N PHE A 15 9.36 5.62 1.54
CA PHE A 15 8.04 5.67 2.15
C PHE A 15 7.72 7.01 2.82
N PHE A 16 8.74 7.78 3.20
CA PHE A 16 8.55 9.17 3.62
C PHE A 16 7.93 10.01 2.49
N ILE A 17 8.42 9.87 1.26
CA ILE A 17 7.88 10.55 0.07
C ILE A 17 6.38 10.28 -0.08
N TRP A 18 5.95 9.05 0.11
CA TRP A 18 4.54 8.68 -0.04
C TRP A 18 3.70 9.20 1.13
N GLY A 19 4.19 8.99 2.37
CA GLY A 19 3.53 9.46 3.59
C GLY A 19 3.41 10.97 3.69
N ALA A 20 4.32 11.73 3.04
CA ALA A 20 4.38 13.18 3.12
C ALA A 20 3.21 13.92 2.45
N TRP A 21 2.41 13.26 1.64
CA TRP A 21 1.28 13.93 0.96
C TRP A 21 0.03 13.04 0.81
N TYR A 22 0.19 11.74 0.58
CA TYR A 22 -0.88 10.86 0.10
C TYR A 22 -2.08 10.78 1.04
N VAL A 23 -1.89 10.86 2.35
CA VAL A 23 -2.97 10.77 3.34
C VAL A 23 -3.69 12.09 3.52
N THR A 24 -2.96 13.20 3.46
CA THR A 24 -3.46 14.55 3.76
C THR A 24 -3.81 15.37 2.52
N ALA A 25 -3.46 14.88 1.32
CA ALA A 25 -3.75 15.58 0.07
C ALA A 25 -5.22 16.02 -0.09
N PRO A 26 -6.25 15.20 0.21
CA PRO A 26 -7.64 15.62 0.05
C PRO A 26 -8.00 16.83 0.91
N ASN A 27 -7.37 16.95 2.09
CA ASN A 27 -7.60 18.04 3.01
C ASN A 27 -7.16 19.40 2.45
N PHE A 28 -6.12 19.40 1.61
CA PHE A 28 -5.67 20.59 0.89
C PHE A 28 -6.34 20.75 -0.47
N LEU A 29 -6.41 19.69 -1.28
CA LEU A 29 -6.90 19.78 -2.68
C LEU A 29 -8.33 20.32 -2.76
N THR A 30 -9.18 19.99 -1.78
CA THR A 30 -10.55 20.55 -1.71
C THR A 30 -10.54 22.06 -1.51
N THR A 31 -9.52 22.66 -0.89
CA THR A 31 -9.42 24.11 -0.69
C THR A 31 -9.07 24.87 -1.97
N ILE A 32 -8.52 24.19 -2.97
CA ILE A 32 -8.15 24.77 -4.28
C ILE A 32 -9.12 24.35 -5.40
N GLY A 33 -10.32 23.87 -5.04
CA GLY A 33 -11.43 23.65 -5.97
C GLY A 33 -11.55 22.23 -6.51
N PHE A 34 -10.84 21.22 -5.93
CA PHE A 34 -11.07 19.81 -6.25
C PHE A 34 -12.41 19.36 -5.68
N ASP A 35 -13.24 18.81 -6.52
CA ASP A 35 -14.46 18.12 -6.11
C ASP A 35 -14.19 16.63 -5.77
N ALA A 36 -15.23 15.91 -5.36
CA ALA A 36 -15.13 14.51 -5.01
C ALA A 36 -14.68 13.60 -6.18
N ASN A 37 -15.07 13.95 -7.42
CA ASN A 37 -14.64 13.21 -8.61
C ASN A 37 -13.17 13.48 -8.94
N ASP A 38 -12.72 14.73 -8.77
CA ASP A 38 -11.31 15.12 -8.95
C ASP A 38 -10.39 14.37 -7.98
N ILE A 39 -10.78 14.30 -6.70
CA ILE A 39 -10.09 13.52 -5.68
C ILE A 39 -10.10 12.02 -6.09
N GLY A 40 -11.23 11.51 -6.59
CA GLY A 40 -11.33 10.16 -7.12
C GLY A 40 -10.32 9.88 -8.25
N TRP A 41 -10.04 10.85 -9.11
CA TRP A 41 -9.00 10.73 -10.15
C TRP A 41 -7.59 10.79 -9.57
N THR A 42 -7.33 11.67 -8.59
CA THR A 42 -6.06 11.73 -7.88
C THR A 42 -5.69 10.37 -7.29
N TYR A 43 -6.64 9.70 -6.63
CA TYR A 43 -6.42 8.39 -6.01
C TYR A 43 -6.47 7.22 -6.99
N ALA A 44 -7.08 7.37 -8.16
CA ALA A 44 -7.03 6.38 -9.24
C ALA A 44 -5.66 6.32 -9.93
N ALA A 45 -4.90 7.41 -9.90
CA ALA A 45 -3.59 7.52 -10.55
C ALA A 45 -2.59 6.45 -10.07
N GLY A 46 -2.52 6.22 -8.74
CA GLY A 46 -1.65 5.22 -8.13
C GLY A 46 -1.96 3.79 -8.59
N PRO A 47 -3.18 3.29 -8.42
CA PRO A 47 -3.61 1.99 -8.92
C PRO A 47 -3.34 1.75 -10.40
N ILE A 48 -3.62 2.73 -11.28
CA ILE A 48 -3.31 2.62 -12.71
C ILE A 48 -1.80 2.49 -12.94
N ALA A 49 -1.02 3.33 -12.27
CA ALA A 49 0.44 3.25 -12.32
C ALA A 49 0.96 1.89 -11.81
N GLY A 50 0.34 1.33 -10.77
CA GLY A 50 0.68 0.01 -10.22
C GLY A 50 0.44 -1.14 -11.22
N ILE A 51 -0.55 -1.03 -12.09
CA ILE A 51 -0.78 -2.00 -13.18
C ILE A 51 0.32 -1.89 -14.25
N ILE A 52 0.80 -0.69 -14.52
CA ILE A 52 1.79 -0.40 -15.57
C ILE A 52 3.23 -0.66 -15.06
N ALA A 53 3.49 -0.44 -13.78
CA ALA A 53 4.81 -0.47 -13.17
C ALA A 53 5.62 -1.76 -13.43
N PRO A 54 5.06 -2.98 -13.31
CA PRO A 54 5.81 -4.22 -13.55
C PRO A 54 6.35 -4.30 -14.98
N LEU A 55 5.58 -3.81 -15.97
CA LEU A 55 6.02 -3.77 -17.37
C LEU A 55 7.22 -2.86 -17.55
N PHE A 56 7.19 -1.69 -16.90
CA PHE A 56 8.26 -0.72 -17.00
C PHE A 56 9.55 -1.23 -16.33
N VAL A 57 9.45 -1.79 -15.13
CA VAL A 57 10.59 -2.33 -14.38
C VAL A 57 11.26 -3.46 -15.17
N GLY A 58 10.48 -4.44 -15.65
CA GLY A 58 11.01 -5.58 -16.41
C GLY A 58 11.66 -5.17 -17.74
N MET A 59 11.16 -4.13 -18.40
CA MET A 59 11.72 -3.68 -19.67
C MET A 59 13.00 -2.83 -19.50
N VAL A 60 13.07 -1.99 -18.48
CA VAL A 60 14.14 -0.98 -18.34
C VAL A 60 15.20 -1.39 -17.34
N ALA A 61 14.81 -1.74 -16.12
CA ALA A 61 15.77 -2.02 -15.05
C ALA A 61 16.45 -3.37 -15.20
N ASP A 62 15.74 -4.37 -15.73
CA ASP A 62 16.30 -5.71 -15.87
C ASP A 62 17.21 -5.85 -17.09
N ARG A 63 17.07 -4.99 -18.10
CA ARG A 63 17.80 -5.14 -19.37
C ARG A 63 18.86 -4.08 -19.66
N PHE A 64 18.63 -2.82 -19.31
CA PHE A 64 19.42 -1.73 -19.85
C PHE A 64 20.24 -0.97 -18.82
N MET A 65 19.81 -0.91 -17.56
CA MET A 65 20.45 -0.02 -16.59
C MET A 65 20.43 -0.62 -15.17
N ALA A 66 21.48 -0.36 -14.41
CA ALA A 66 21.55 -0.77 -13.01
C ALA A 66 20.38 -0.21 -12.21
N ALA A 67 19.71 -1.06 -11.39
CA ALA A 67 18.45 -0.75 -10.71
C ALA A 67 18.51 0.52 -9.86
N GLN A 68 19.63 0.76 -9.13
CA GLN A 68 19.81 1.98 -8.32
C GLN A 68 19.88 3.25 -9.18
N LYS A 69 20.36 3.17 -10.42
CA LYS A 69 20.39 4.32 -11.34
C LYS A 69 19.00 4.64 -11.86
N VAL A 70 18.22 3.60 -12.23
CA VAL A 70 16.82 3.76 -12.64
C VAL A 70 16.03 4.37 -11.47
N LEU A 71 16.21 3.87 -10.26
CA LEU A 71 15.62 4.42 -9.02
C LEU A 71 15.95 5.92 -8.89
N GLY A 72 17.22 6.29 -9.08
CA GLY A 72 17.67 7.68 -9.01
C GLY A 72 16.99 8.58 -10.04
N PHE A 73 16.99 8.19 -11.31
CA PHE A 73 16.34 8.97 -12.37
C PHE A 73 14.83 9.10 -12.16
N MET A 74 14.16 8.03 -11.73
CA MET A 74 12.73 8.05 -11.44
C MET A 74 12.39 9.03 -10.32
N HIS A 75 13.17 9.06 -9.25
CA HIS A 75 12.94 10.00 -8.14
C HIS A 75 13.30 11.44 -8.48
N LEU A 76 14.34 11.67 -9.30
CA LEU A 76 14.63 13.02 -9.79
C LEU A 76 13.52 13.54 -10.70
N LEU A 77 13.04 12.70 -11.63
CA LEU A 77 11.92 13.05 -12.49
C LEU A 77 10.62 13.22 -11.67
N GLY A 78 10.33 12.30 -10.74
CA GLY A 78 9.17 12.38 -9.85
C GLY A 78 9.21 13.63 -8.97
N GLY A 79 10.36 13.98 -8.39
CA GLY A 79 10.53 15.22 -7.63
C GLY A 79 10.29 16.47 -8.48
N GLY A 80 10.78 16.48 -9.70
CA GLY A 80 10.51 17.56 -10.67
C GLY A 80 9.03 17.66 -11.06
N LEU A 81 8.36 16.53 -11.26
CA LEU A 81 6.91 16.48 -11.55
C LEU A 81 6.09 16.95 -10.35
N MET A 82 6.46 16.55 -9.13
CA MET A 82 5.78 17.02 -7.92
C MET A 82 5.97 18.54 -7.73
N TYR A 83 7.17 19.06 -7.96
CA TYR A 83 7.42 20.51 -7.98
C TYR A 83 6.54 21.22 -9.03
N TYR A 84 6.47 20.66 -10.23
CA TYR A 84 5.63 21.21 -11.31
C TYR A 84 4.13 21.19 -10.94
N ALA A 85 3.64 20.09 -10.33
CA ALA A 85 2.28 20.01 -9.83
C ALA A 85 2.01 21.08 -8.78
N THR A 86 2.95 21.31 -7.85
CA THR A 86 2.83 22.35 -6.81
C THR A 86 2.76 23.74 -7.44
N MET A 87 3.61 24.04 -8.41
CA MET A 87 3.54 25.32 -9.15
C MET A 87 2.21 25.49 -9.89
N GLN A 88 1.65 24.43 -10.46
CA GLN A 88 0.34 24.48 -11.13
C GLN A 88 -0.77 24.80 -10.14
N MET A 89 -0.72 24.23 -8.92
CA MET A 89 -1.67 24.56 -7.85
C MET A 89 -1.58 26.03 -7.43
N GLU A 90 -0.37 26.57 -7.23
CA GLU A 90 -0.15 27.97 -6.88
C GLU A 90 -0.63 28.93 -7.97
N ASN A 91 -0.53 28.53 -9.23
CA ASN A 91 -0.99 29.32 -10.36
C ASN A 91 -2.49 29.14 -10.68
N GLY A 92 -3.24 28.41 -9.86
CA GLY A 92 -4.68 28.22 -10.03
C GLY A 92 -5.06 27.38 -11.25
N ALA A 93 -4.22 26.39 -11.61
CA ALA A 93 -4.53 25.46 -12.68
C ALA A 93 -5.77 24.60 -12.32
N THR A 94 -6.45 24.10 -13.35
CA THR A 94 -7.63 23.26 -13.16
C THR A 94 -7.29 21.92 -12.51
N PRO A 95 -8.19 21.29 -11.73
CA PRO A 95 -8.01 19.98 -11.16
C PRO A 95 -7.59 18.91 -12.18
N ASP A 96 -8.17 18.92 -13.39
CA ASP A 96 -7.79 18.00 -14.47
C ASP A 96 -6.32 18.13 -14.87
N ALA A 97 -5.83 19.36 -15.01
CA ALA A 97 -4.43 19.60 -15.37
C ALA A 97 -3.47 19.09 -14.29
N ILE A 98 -3.80 19.32 -13.02
CA ILE A 98 -3.04 18.85 -11.87
C ILE A 98 -3.09 17.32 -11.79
N ASN A 99 -4.26 16.70 -11.97
CA ASN A 99 -4.44 15.27 -11.96
C ASN A 99 -3.63 14.53 -13.06
N ILE A 100 -3.48 15.13 -14.24
CA ILE A 100 -2.58 14.61 -15.27
C ILE A 100 -1.14 14.56 -14.77
N VAL A 101 -0.67 15.62 -14.09
CA VAL A 101 0.68 15.65 -13.51
C VAL A 101 0.82 14.61 -12.41
N PHE A 102 -0.15 14.48 -11.53
CA PHE A 102 -0.17 13.42 -10.51
C PHE A 102 -0.14 12.02 -11.12
N PHE A 103 -0.87 11.78 -12.19
CA PHE A 103 -0.81 10.50 -12.88
C PHE A 103 0.61 10.20 -13.41
N VAL A 104 1.23 11.15 -14.11
CA VAL A 104 2.61 10.99 -14.62
C VAL A 104 3.59 10.81 -13.46
N TYR A 105 3.43 11.54 -12.36
CA TYR A 105 4.19 11.37 -11.14
C TYR A 105 4.05 9.94 -10.58
N MET A 106 2.83 9.42 -10.48
CA MET A 106 2.60 8.06 -9.99
C MET A 106 3.22 7.00 -10.89
N VAL A 107 3.22 7.20 -12.21
CA VAL A 107 3.93 6.31 -13.17
C VAL A 107 5.44 6.31 -12.93
N THR A 108 6.02 7.40 -12.43
CA THR A 108 7.43 7.41 -12.02
C THR A 108 7.66 6.81 -10.62
N TYR A 109 6.71 6.97 -9.70
CA TYR A 109 6.87 6.55 -8.30
C TYR A 109 6.61 5.05 -8.09
N PHE A 110 5.53 4.48 -8.64
CA PHE A 110 5.15 3.08 -8.38
C PHE A 110 6.24 2.05 -8.76
N PRO A 111 6.94 2.16 -9.90
CA PRO A 111 8.05 1.27 -10.22
C PRO A 111 9.17 1.28 -9.17
N THR A 112 9.38 2.41 -8.50
CA THR A 112 10.45 2.56 -7.51
C THR A 112 10.22 1.72 -6.25
N LEU A 113 8.97 1.33 -5.95
CA LEU A 113 8.64 0.42 -4.84
C LEU A 113 9.29 -0.96 -5.05
N ALA A 114 9.18 -1.52 -6.25
CA ALA A 114 9.83 -2.78 -6.59
C ALA A 114 11.36 -2.63 -6.73
N LEU A 115 11.82 -1.52 -7.35
CA LEU A 115 13.25 -1.26 -7.52
C LEU A 115 13.98 -1.09 -6.18
N SER A 116 13.40 -0.40 -5.21
CA SER A 116 14.00 -0.25 -3.88
C SER A 116 14.16 -1.59 -3.17
N ASN A 117 13.15 -2.48 -3.27
CA ASN A 117 13.24 -3.85 -2.75
C ASN A 117 14.35 -4.63 -3.46
N THR A 118 14.41 -4.57 -4.80
CA THR A 118 15.46 -5.25 -5.59
C THR A 118 16.86 -4.75 -5.20
N VAL A 119 17.05 -3.43 -5.08
CA VAL A 119 18.34 -2.85 -4.65
C VAL A 119 18.69 -3.31 -3.25
N ALA A 120 17.74 -3.37 -2.34
CA ALA A 120 17.97 -3.85 -0.99
C ALA A 120 18.38 -5.34 -1.01
N MET A 121 17.56 -6.21 -1.58
CA MET A 121 17.75 -7.68 -1.55
C MET A 121 19.04 -8.12 -2.23
N LYS A 122 19.41 -7.55 -3.39
CA LYS A 122 20.63 -7.89 -4.11
C LYS A 122 21.93 -7.43 -3.44
N ASN A 123 21.86 -6.57 -2.42
CA ASN A 123 23.03 -5.97 -1.76
C ASN A 123 23.14 -6.35 -0.27
N MET A 124 22.49 -7.45 0.13
CA MET A 124 22.59 -8.07 1.46
C MET A 124 23.28 -9.42 1.37
N ASN A 125 23.94 -9.82 2.46
CA ASN A 125 24.56 -11.14 2.54
C ASN A 125 23.52 -12.23 2.88
N ASP A 126 22.50 -11.88 3.65
CA ASP A 126 21.42 -12.76 4.09
C ASP A 126 20.13 -11.96 4.00
N SER A 127 19.43 -12.13 2.88
CA SER A 127 18.19 -11.37 2.62
C SER A 127 17.11 -11.72 3.63
N GLU A 128 17.03 -12.95 4.12
CA GLU A 128 16.03 -13.40 5.07
C GLU A 128 16.15 -12.69 6.42
N LYS A 129 17.39 -12.55 6.91
CA LYS A 129 17.66 -11.91 8.21
C LYS A 129 17.73 -10.38 8.14
N ASP A 130 18.25 -9.83 7.04
CA ASP A 130 18.58 -8.41 6.95
C ASP A 130 17.52 -7.57 6.23
N PHE A 131 16.75 -8.16 5.29
CA PHE A 131 15.70 -7.41 4.61
C PHE A 131 14.61 -6.89 5.56
N PRO A 132 14.08 -7.66 6.51
CA PRO A 132 13.10 -7.13 7.47
C PRO A 132 13.62 -5.93 8.28
N LYS A 133 14.93 -5.96 8.65
CA LYS A 133 15.57 -4.85 9.39
C LYS A 133 15.66 -3.57 8.56
N ILE A 134 15.87 -3.70 7.25
CA ILE A 134 15.92 -2.56 6.34
C ILE A 134 14.49 -2.11 5.99
N ARG A 135 13.57 -3.05 5.77
CA ARG A 135 12.19 -2.76 5.37
C ARG A 135 11.41 -2.00 6.45
N VAL A 136 11.69 -2.25 7.74
CA VAL A 136 11.07 -1.51 8.85
C VAL A 136 11.34 0.00 8.77
N PHE A 137 12.48 0.42 8.20
CA PHE A 137 12.76 1.85 7.98
C PHE A 137 11.78 2.49 7.01
N GLY A 138 11.14 1.73 6.13
CA GLY A 138 10.03 2.24 5.32
C GLY A 138 8.83 2.65 6.17
N THR A 139 8.39 1.82 7.09
CA THR A 139 7.30 2.15 8.02
C THR A 139 7.68 3.34 8.91
N LEU A 140 8.93 3.38 9.40
CA LEU A 140 9.43 4.53 10.16
C LEU A 140 9.46 5.80 9.31
N GLY A 141 9.79 5.72 8.01
CA GLY A 141 9.75 6.85 7.08
C GLY A 141 8.34 7.41 6.91
N TRP A 142 7.35 6.53 6.75
CA TRP A 142 5.94 6.93 6.67
C TRP A 142 5.48 7.63 7.97
N ILE A 143 5.77 7.04 9.12
CA ILE A 143 5.44 7.62 10.42
C ILE A 143 6.14 8.96 10.63
N ALA A 144 7.43 9.06 10.27
CA ALA A 144 8.18 10.29 10.36
C ALA A 144 7.61 11.41 9.48
N ALA A 145 7.12 11.07 8.27
CA ALA A 145 6.44 12.00 7.40
C ALA A 145 5.15 12.53 8.06
N ALA A 146 4.34 11.66 8.67
CA ALA A 146 3.14 12.06 9.40
C ALA A 146 3.46 13.03 10.55
N PHE A 147 4.48 12.71 11.36
CA PHE A 147 4.90 13.62 12.42
C PHE A 147 5.47 14.96 11.89
N ALA A 148 6.22 14.93 10.78
CA ALA A 148 6.74 16.14 10.16
C ALA A 148 5.61 17.04 9.66
N LEU A 149 4.57 16.47 9.02
CA LEU A 149 3.39 17.20 8.57
C LEU A 149 2.68 17.90 9.73
N THR A 150 2.45 17.20 10.83
CA THR A 150 1.78 17.77 12.00
C THR A 150 2.65 18.84 12.69
N LEU A 151 3.94 18.56 12.91
CA LEU A 151 4.85 19.49 13.64
C LEU A 151 5.12 20.78 12.85
N LEU A 152 5.12 20.71 11.51
CA LEU A 152 5.37 21.86 10.64
C LEU A 152 4.07 22.55 10.21
N ASP A 153 2.92 22.05 10.64
CA ASP A 153 1.59 22.51 10.23
C ASP A 153 1.37 22.48 8.69
N TYR A 154 1.83 21.37 8.08
CA TYR A 154 1.74 21.15 6.62
C TYR A 154 0.57 20.25 6.21
N GLU A 155 -0.25 19.79 7.16
CA GLU A 155 -1.31 18.80 6.91
C GLU A 155 -2.41 19.27 5.95
N THR A 156 -2.62 20.59 5.85
CA THR A 156 -3.72 21.20 5.08
C THR A 156 -3.25 22.31 4.15
N ASN A 157 -1.96 22.37 3.86
CA ASN A 157 -1.41 23.40 2.99
C ASN A 157 -0.44 22.83 1.93
N ILE A 158 -0.09 23.66 0.97
CA ILE A 158 0.73 23.27 -0.19
C ILE A 158 2.13 22.76 0.17
N ASN A 159 2.66 23.10 1.34
CA ASN A 159 4.01 22.75 1.76
C ASN A 159 4.22 21.23 1.88
N MET A 160 3.14 20.42 2.04
CA MET A 160 3.23 18.97 1.99
C MET A 160 3.84 18.47 0.67
N PHE A 161 3.49 19.11 -0.45
CA PHE A 161 4.01 18.74 -1.76
C PHE A 161 5.45 19.20 -1.97
N TYR A 162 5.83 20.38 -1.45
CA TYR A 162 7.23 20.81 -1.42
C TYR A 162 8.09 19.88 -0.58
N MET A 163 7.62 19.45 0.59
CA MET A 163 8.31 18.47 1.42
C MET A 163 8.51 17.13 0.67
N THR A 164 7.47 16.67 -0.03
CA THR A 164 7.52 15.48 -0.90
C THR A 164 8.56 15.66 -2.02
N CYS A 165 8.58 16.82 -2.68
CA CYS A 165 9.55 17.15 -3.71
C CYS A 165 10.98 17.06 -3.20
N VAL A 166 11.29 17.73 -2.08
CA VAL A 166 12.64 17.72 -1.46
C VAL A 166 13.06 16.31 -1.09
N ALA A 167 12.16 15.50 -0.50
CA ALA A 167 12.45 14.12 -0.15
C ALA A 167 12.72 13.26 -1.40
N ALA A 168 11.92 13.42 -2.47
CA ALA A 168 12.10 12.70 -3.72
C ALA A 168 13.44 13.06 -4.40
N LEU A 169 13.76 14.34 -4.52
CA LEU A 169 15.05 14.80 -5.07
C LEU A 169 16.23 14.29 -4.23
N SER A 170 16.09 14.29 -2.90
CA SER A 170 17.11 13.76 -1.99
C SER A 170 17.36 12.27 -2.22
N LEU A 171 16.29 11.46 -2.31
CA LEU A 171 16.42 10.04 -2.63
C LEU A 171 16.98 9.84 -4.03
N GLY A 172 16.57 10.67 -5.00
CA GLY A 172 17.10 10.65 -6.37
C GLY A 172 18.63 10.79 -6.38
N VAL A 173 19.16 11.78 -5.66
CA VAL A 173 20.63 12.00 -5.55
C VAL A 173 21.31 10.86 -4.79
N ILE A 174 20.75 10.44 -3.66
CA ILE A 174 21.31 9.35 -2.82
C ILE A 174 21.35 8.04 -3.60
N SER A 175 20.42 7.80 -4.51
CA SER A 175 20.36 6.57 -5.31
C SER A 175 21.63 6.33 -6.15
N PHE A 176 22.35 7.37 -6.55
CA PHE A 176 23.62 7.22 -7.30
C PHE A 176 24.81 6.78 -6.45
N ILE A 177 24.72 6.87 -5.12
CA ILE A 177 25.74 6.37 -4.19
C ILE A 177 25.35 5.05 -3.52
N LEU A 178 24.16 4.50 -3.84
CA LEU A 178 23.75 3.17 -3.42
C LEU A 178 24.66 2.10 -4.00
N PRO A 179 24.72 0.90 -3.38
CA PRO A 179 25.50 -0.21 -3.92
C PRO A 179 25.07 -0.55 -5.35
N ASN A 180 26.06 -0.90 -6.20
CA ASN A 180 25.78 -1.21 -7.59
C ASN A 180 24.93 -2.49 -7.71
N THR A 181 23.80 -2.35 -8.42
CA THR A 181 22.84 -3.43 -8.65
C THR A 181 22.68 -3.59 -10.16
N PRO A 182 23.57 -4.35 -10.84
CA PRO A 182 23.58 -4.45 -12.28
C PRO A 182 22.30 -5.10 -12.81
N ALA A 183 21.96 -4.76 -14.06
CA ALA A 183 20.88 -5.42 -14.77
C ALA A 183 21.19 -6.91 -14.98
N ASN A 184 20.18 -7.77 -14.95
CA ASN A 184 20.29 -9.17 -15.33
C ASN A 184 20.05 -9.27 -16.84
N SER A 185 21.13 -9.35 -17.63
CA SER A 185 21.05 -9.48 -19.09
C SER A 185 20.38 -10.78 -19.57
N ASP A 186 20.29 -11.79 -18.69
CA ASP A 186 19.80 -13.13 -19.03
C ASP A 186 18.29 -13.35 -18.71
N SER A 187 17.60 -12.35 -18.18
CA SER A 187 16.17 -12.48 -17.91
C SER A 187 15.35 -12.23 -19.19
N GLU A 188 15.04 -13.28 -19.91
CA GLU A 188 14.10 -13.26 -21.04
C GLU A 188 12.63 -13.32 -20.58
N ALA A 189 12.27 -12.64 -19.49
CA ALA A 189 10.89 -12.61 -19.06
C ALA A 189 9.99 -12.06 -20.19
N THR A 190 9.06 -12.89 -20.65
CA THR A 190 8.11 -12.50 -21.68
C THR A 190 7.08 -11.52 -21.10
N LEU A 191 6.47 -10.71 -21.96
CA LEU A 191 5.35 -9.83 -21.56
C LEU A 191 4.25 -10.61 -20.83
N ARG A 192 4.00 -11.84 -21.23
CA ARG A 192 3.04 -12.75 -20.62
C ARG A 192 3.40 -13.08 -19.17
N GLN A 193 4.68 -13.33 -18.89
CA GLN A 193 5.19 -13.61 -17.54
C GLN A 193 5.17 -12.36 -16.67
N LEU A 194 5.56 -11.21 -17.23
CA LEU A 194 5.53 -9.91 -16.52
C LEU A 194 4.11 -9.51 -16.10
N LEU A 195 3.12 -9.83 -16.94
CA LEU A 195 1.70 -9.61 -16.63
C LEU A 195 1.08 -10.69 -15.74
N GLY A 196 1.82 -11.75 -15.38
CA GLY A 196 1.32 -12.84 -14.57
C GLY A 196 0.22 -13.67 -15.24
N LEU A 197 0.17 -13.69 -16.58
CA LEU A 197 -0.93 -14.32 -17.32
C LEU A 197 -0.97 -15.85 -17.15
N ASP A 198 0.16 -16.49 -16.85
CA ASP A 198 0.20 -17.92 -16.56
C ASP A 198 -0.48 -18.25 -15.23
N ALA A 199 -0.42 -17.31 -14.26
CA ALA A 199 -1.11 -17.43 -12.97
C ALA A 199 -2.63 -17.36 -13.09
N LEU A 200 -3.18 -16.88 -14.21
CA LEU A 200 -4.62 -16.94 -14.47
C LEU A 200 -5.15 -18.39 -14.46
N ALA A 201 -4.29 -19.37 -14.66
CA ALA A 201 -4.67 -20.78 -14.53
C ALA A 201 -5.18 -21.14 -13.13
N LEU A 202 -4.72 -20.43 -12.08
CA LEU A 202 -5.19 -20.61 -10.70
C LEU A 202 -6.67 -20.26 -10.53
N LEU A 203 -7.22 -19.39 -11.37
CA LEU A 203 -8.64 -19.03 -11.33
C LEU A 203 -9.57 -20.15 -11.74
N LYS A 204 -9.05 -21.26 -12.30
CA LYS A 204 -9.82 -22.49 -12.54
C LYS A 204 -10.15 -23.21 -11.24
N ASP A 205 -9.35 -23.03 -10.19
CA ASP A 205 -9.67 -23.49 -8.85
C ASP A 205 -10.77 -22.60 -8.26
N LYS A 206 -11.88 -23.21 -7.86
CA LYS A 206 -13.05 -22.47 -7.39
C LYS A 206 -12.79 -21.70 -6.10
N ALA A 207 -12.02 -22.28 -5.17
CA ALA A 207 -11.70 -21.62 -3.91
C ALA A 207 -10.80 -20.39 -4.16
N TYR A 208 -9.76 -20.54 -5.00
CA TYR A 208 -8.88 -19.44 -5.36
C TYR A 208 -9.61 -18.33 -6.14
N MET A 209 -10.52 -18.71 -7.05
CA MET A 209 -11.35 -17.73 -7.78
C MET A 209 -12.24 -16.93 -6.82
N ILE A 210 -12.90 -17.58 -5.84
CA ILE A 210 -13.74 -16.90 -4.85
C ILE A 210 -12.88 -15.97 -3.98
N PHE A 211 -11.71 -16.44 -3.54
CA PHE A 211 -10.75 -15.60 -2.82
C PHE A 211 -10.37 -14.36 -3.65
N MET A 212 -10.00 -14.53 -4.91
CA MET A 212 -9.58 -13.43 -5.79
C MET A 212 -10.71 -12.42 -6.03
N VAL A 213 -11.92 -12.89 -6.34
CA VAL A 213 -13.10 -12.03 -6.51
C VAL A 213 -13.40 -11.24 -5.23
N SER A 214 -13.41 -11.92 -4.09
CA SER A 214 -13.61 -11.25 -2.79
C SER A 214 -12.53 -10.24 -2.49
N SER A 215 -11.29 -10.53 -2.89
CA SER A 215 -10.14 -9.63 -2.71
C SER A 215 -10.26 -8.36 -3.56
N ILE A 216 -10.71 -8.48 -4.81
CA ILE A 216 -11.00 -7.31 -5.65
C ILE A 216 -12.13 -6.47 -5.04
N LEU A 217 -13.22 -7.13 -4.64
CA LEU A 217 -14.39 -6.45 -4.10
C LEU A 217 -14.10 -5.72 -2.78
N ILE A 218 -13.30 -6.29 -1.87
CA ILE A 218 -12.98 -5.65 -0.59
C ILE A 218 -12.03 -4.46 -0.75
N CYS A 219 -11.25 -4.39 -1.84
CA CYS A 219 -10.42 -3.24 -2.15
C CYS A 219 -11.23 -2.00 -2.57
N ILE A 220 -12.49 -2.19 -2.99
CA ILE A 220 -13.39 -1.06 -3.29
C ILE A 220 -13.63 -0.19 -2.03
N PRO A 221 -14.13 -0.72 -0.90
CA PRO A 221 -14.24 0.06 0.32
C PRO A 221 -12.88 0.51 0.90
N LEU A 222 -11.79 -0.20 0.64
CA LEU A 222 -10.46 0.24 1.06
C LEU A 222 -10.08 1.61 0.46
N ALA A 223 -10.47 1.88 -0.79
CA ALA A 223 -10.22 3.16 -1.44
C ALA A 223 -10.90 4.33 -0.71
N PHE A 224 -12.10 4.14 -0.17
CA PHE A 224 -12.79 5.16 0.66
C PHE A 224 -11.92 5.60 1.85
N TYR A 225 -11.26 4.65 2.49
CA TYR A 225 -10.40 4.98 3.61
C TYR A 225 -9.25 5.90 3.22
N TYR A 226 -8.50 5.54 2.19
CA TYR A 226 -7.36 6.36 1.76
C TYR A 226 -7.77 7.74 1.25
N GLN A 227 -8.93 7.84 0.61
CA GLN A 227 -9.40 9.06 -0.03
C GLN A 227 -10.14 10.02 0.94
N ILE A 228 -10.84 9.47 1.95
CA ILE A 228 -11.86 10.24 2.68
C ILE A 228 -11.57 10.30 4.19
N ALA A 229 -10.90 9.28 4.78
CA ALA A 229 -10.80 9.19 6.25
C ALA A 229 -10.05 10.37 6.90
N SER A 230 -9.04 10.94 6.22
CA SER A 230 -8.31 12.10 6.73
C SER A 230 -9.21 13.32 6.96
N ARG A 231 -10.24 13.50 6.11
CA ARG A 231 -11.20 14.62 6.28
C ARG A 231 -12.16 14.42 7.46
N VAL A 232 -12.47 13.16 7.79
CA VAL A 232 -13.22 12.87 9.04
C VAL A 232 -12.37 13.20 10.27
N VAL A 233 -11.07 12.94 10.21
CA VAL A 233 -10.14 13.29 11.29
C VAL A 233 -10.01 14.81 11.41
N GLU A 234 -9.92 15.55 10.27
CA GLU A 234 -9.94 17.02 10.24
C GLU A 234 -11.23 17.59 10.84
N MET A 235 -12.38 17.07 10.44
CA MET A 235 -13.68 17.51 10.96
C MET A 235 -13.80 17.30 12.49
N ALA A 236 -13.15 16.27 13.02
CA ALA A 236 -13.09 16.00 14.46
C ALA A 236 -12.04 16.87 15.19
N GLU A 237 -11.37 17.78 14.47
CA GLU A 237 -10.34 18.70 14.97
C GLU A 237 -9.16 17.95 15.64
N LEU A 238 -8.82 16.75 15.13
CA LEU A 238 -7.68 15.97 15.56
C LEU A 238 -6.47 16.22 14.63
N PRO A 239 -5.22 16.08 15.11
CA PRO A 239 -4.03 16.11 14.27
C PRO A 239 -4.16 15.03 13.18
N ILE A 240 -4.23 15.43 11.92
CA ILE A 240 -4.67 14.53 10.82
C ILE A 240 -3.64 13.42 10.62
N ALA A 241 -2.42 13.78 10.29
CA ALA A 241 -1.38 12.84 9.88
C ALA A 241 -0.96 11.92 11.04
N VAL A 242 -0.79 12.47 12.26
CA VAL A 242 -0.47 11.68 13.46
C VAL A 242 -1.60 10.71 13.79
N THR A 243 -2.87 11.15 13.77
CA THR A 243 -4.01 10.27 14.04
C THR A 243 -4.09 9.15 13.01
N MET A 244 -3.92 9.48 11.72
CA MET A 244 -3.90 8.46 10.67
C MET A 244 -2.72 7.48 10.83
N SER A 245 -1.57 7.92 11.37
CA SER A 245 -0.42 7.05 11.63
C SER A 245 -0.67 5.97 12.70
N TYR A 246 -1.69 6.12 13.54
CA TYR A 246 -2.07 5.05 14.49
C TYR A 246 -2.45 3.75 13.79
N GLY A 247 -2.92 3.84 12.55
CA GLY A 247 -3.15 2.66 11.70
C GLY A 247 -1.86 1.88 11.43
N GLN A 248 -0.75 2.57 11.12
CA GLN A 248 0.57 1.94 10.86
C GLN A 248 1.18 1.33 12.13
N TRP A 249 1.00 1.99 13.28
CA TRP A 249 1.41 1.39 14.56
C TRP A 249 0.64 0.11 14.86
N SER A 250 -0.67 0.13 14.61
CA SER A 250 -1.52 -1.06 14.72
C SER A 250 -1.07 -2.18 13.80
N GLU A 251 -0.72 -1.86 12.53
CA GLU A 251 -0.20 -2.81 11.54
C GLU A 251 1.08 -3.50 12.05
N VAL A 252 2.05 -2.74 12.58
CA VAL A 252 3.28 -3.32 13.16
C VAL A 252 2.95 -4.34 14.27
N ILE A 253 2.01 -4.01 15.16
CA ILE A 253 1.62 -4.90 16.27
C ILE A 253 0.94 -6.18 15.74
N PHE A 254 -0.06 -6.03 14.86
CA PHE A 254 -0.82 -7.18 14.38
C PHE A 254 -0.03 -8.06 13.41
N MET A 255 0.90 -7.50 12.64
CA MET A 255 1.84 -8.26 11.82
C MET A 255 2.68 -9.23 12.68
N LEU A 256 3.17 -8.77 13.84
CA LEU A 256 3.89 -9.63 14.78
C LEU A 256 2.99 -10.72 15.41
N CYS A 257 1.69 -10.47 15.46
CA CYS A 257 0.71 -11.42 15.99
C CYS A 257 0.18 -12.42 14.96
N ILE A 258 0.47 -12.24 13.65
CA ILE A 258 -0.02 -13.11 12.58
C ILE A 258 0.23 -14.59 12.86
N PRO A 259 1.46 -15.05 13.20
CA PRO A 259 1.72 -16.49 13.40
C PRO A 259 0.82 -17.10 14.47
N PHE A 260 0.58 -16.36 15.56
CA PHE A 260 -0.29 -16.80 16.66
C PHE A 260 -1.74 -16.98 16.22
N PHE A 261 -2.27 -16.04 15.48
CA PHE A 261 -3.65 -16.09 15.01
C PHE A 261 -3.82 -17.08 13.85
N PHE A 262 -2.85 -17.14 12.94
CA PHE A 262 -2.88 -18.03 11.79
C PHE A 262 -2.93 -19.49 12.21
N ALA A 263 -2.09 -19.89 13.19
CA ALA A 263 -2.09 -21.25 13.74
C ALA A 263 -3.44 -21.67 14.38
N ARG A 264 -4.24 -20.69 14.86
CA ARG A 264 -5.53 -20.99 15.51
C ARG A 264 -6.73 -20.86 14.59
N LEU A 265 -6.69 -19.93 13.66
CA LEU A 265 -7.84 -19.55 12.82
C LEU A 265 -7.79 -20.18 11.42
N GLY A 266 -6.58 -20.44 10.92
CA GLY A 266 -6.38 -20.86 9.53
C GLY A 266 -6.75 -19.75 8.53
N VAL A 267 -6.54 -20.02 7.24
CA VAL A 267 -6.69 -19.03 6.16
C VAL A 267 -8.11 -18.45 6.12
N LYS A 268 -9.13 -19.30 6.06
CA LYS A 268 -10.53 -18.86 5.89
C LYS A 268 -10.98 -17.88 6.98
N LYS A 269 -10.73 -18.23 8.24
CA LYS A 269 -11.19 -17.40 9.37
C LYS A 269 -10.36 -16.11 9.48
N MET A 270 -9.04 -16.16 9.18
CA MET A 270 -8.21 -14.97 9.14
C MET A 270 -8.70 -13.96 8.11
N LEU A 271 -8.94 -14.39 6.87
CA LEU A 271 -9.49 -13.55 5.82
C LEU A 271 -10.88 -13.00 6.20
N ALA A 272 -11.75 -13.84 6.77
CA ALA A 272 -13.07 -13.42 7.20
C ALA A 272 -13.02 -12.39 8.35
N VAL A 273 -12.11 -12.54 9.31
CA VAL A 273 -11.88 -11.54 10.38
C VAL A 273 -11.40 -10.23 9.78
N GLY A 274 -10.43 -10.25 8.87
CA GLY A 274 -9.97 -9.05 8.18
C GLY A 274 -11.11 -8.30 7.48
N MET A 275 -11.95 -9.02 6.70
CA MET A 275 -13.12 -8.44 6.03
C MET A 275 -14.15 -7.91 7.03
N GLY A 276 -14.39 -8.64 8.12
CA GLY A 276 -15.33 -8.24 9.18
C GLY A 276 -14.89 -6.98 9.90
N VAL A 277 -13.60 -6.85 10.16
CA VAL A 277 -13.03 -5.65 10.79
C VAL A 277 -13.07 -4.45 9.83
N TRP A 278 -12.98 -4.65 8.50
CA TRP A 278 -13.26 -3.56 7.55
C TRP A 278 -14.71 -3.08 7.64
N ALA A 279 -15.69 -3.98 7.66
CA ALA A 279 -17.07 -3.61 7.84
C ALA A 279 -17.30 -2.86 9.16
N LEU A 280 -16.72 -3.36 10.25
CA LEU A 280 -16.75 -2.70 11.57
C LEU A 280 -16.11 -1.30 11.51
N ARG A 281 -14.97 -1.15 10.87
CA ARG A 281 -14.25 0.12 10.72
C ARG A 281 -15.13 1.19 10.07
N TYR A 282 -15.77 0.86 8.96
CA TYR A 282 -16.65 1.79 8.27
C TYR A 282 -17.93 2.07 9.06
N ALA A 283 -18.44 1.10 9.81
CA ALA A 283 -19.55 1.33 10.75
C ALA A 283 -19.15 2.30 11.87
N LEU A 284 -17.91 2.19 12.40
CA LEU A 284 -17.38 3.13 13.40
C LEU A 284 -17.31 4.55 12.83
N PHE A 285 -16.87 4.73 11.58
CA PHE A 285 -16.90 6.05 10.92
C PHE A 285 -18.32 6.51 10.63
N ALA A 286 -19.23 5.63 10.19
CA ALA A 286 -20.62 5.98 9.90
C ALA A 286 -21.36 6.51 11.15
N ILE A 287 -21.02 6.01 12.31
CA ILE A 287 -21.62 6.45 13.60
C ILE A 287 -20.82 7.62 14.19
N GLY A 288 -19.49 7.53 14.14
CA GLY A 288 -18.59 8.49 14.79
C GLY A 288 -18.53 9.84 14.10
N ALA A 289 -18.52 9.87 12.75
CA ALA A 289 -18.36 11.11 12.02
C ALA A 289 -19.56 12.07 12.16
N PRO A 290 -20.84 11.66 11.96
CA PRO A 290 -21.96 12.56 12.14
C PRO A 290 -22.07 13.15 13.55
N ASN A 291 -21.65 12.37 14.55
CA ASN A 291 -21.73 12.77 15.96
C ASN A 291 -20.42 13.41 16.46
N GLN A 292 -19.41 13.56 15.61
CA GLN A 292 -18.09 14.08 15.93
C GLN A 292 -17.44 13.34 17.15
N THR A 293 -17.72 12.03 17.26
CA THR A 293 -17.24 11.21 18.37
C THR A 293 -15.82 10.75 18.10
N SER A 294 -14.83 11.52 18.55
CA SER A 294 -13.40 11.29 18.30
C SER A 294 -12.95 9.87 18.66
N VAL A 295 -13.49 9.28 19.74
CA VAL A 295 -13.14 7.91 20.14
C VAL A 295 -13.50 6.88 19.08
N LEU A 296 -14.68 6.98 18.45
CA LEU A 296 -15.10 6.07 17.38
C LEU A 296 -14.27 6.26 16.13
N ILE A 297 -13.91 7.51 15.80
CA ILE A 297 -13.05 7.85 14.67
C ILE A 297 -11.66 7.25 14.88
N VAL A 298 -11.05 7.47 16.04
CA VAL A 298 -9.72 6.92 16.38
C VAL A 298 -9.74 5.39 16.39
N LEU A 299 -10.78 4.76 16.96
CA LEU A 299 -10.93 3.31 16.89
C LEU A 299 -11.04 2.81 15.46
N GLY A 300 -11.77 3.51 14.58
CA GLY A 300 -11.84 3.21 13.15
C GLY A 300 -10.48 3.25 12.47
N VAL A 301 -9.56 4.13 12.89
CA VAL A 301 -8.19 4.15 12.42
C VAL A 301 -7.37 3.01 13.02
N LEU A 302 -7.43 2.80 14.34
CA LEU A 302 -6.64 1.80 15.06
C LEU A 302 -6.86 0.36 14.59
N VAL A 303 -8.07 0.00 14.17
CA VAL A 303 -8.35 -1.36 13.66
C VAL A 303 -7.71 -1.66 12.30
N HIS A 304 -6.96 -0.71 11.73
CA HIS A 304 -6.30 -0.85 10.42
C HIS A 304 -5.40 -2.08 10.34
N GLY A 305 -4.54 -2.30 11.33
CA GLY A 305 -3.62 -3.43 11.34
C GLY A 305 -4.35 -4.77 11.25
N ILE A 306 -5.45 -4.94 11.99
CA ILE A 306 -6.22 -6.19 11.92
C ILE A 306 -6.79 -6.41 10.51
N CYS A 307 -7.48 -5.42 9.96
CA CYS A 307 -8.14 -5.61 8.67
C CYS A 307 -7.11 -5.74 7.53
N TYR A 308 -6.00 -5.01 7.59
CA TYR A 308 -4.97 -5.04 6.55
C TYR A 308 -4.13 -6.32 6.62
N ASP A 309 -3.55 -6.63 7.77
CA ASP A 309 -2.63 -7.76 7.92
C ASP A 309 -3.36 -9.11 7.81
N PHE A 310 -4.51 -9.25 8.51
CA PHE A 310 -5.25 -10.51 8.47
C PHE A 310 -5.84 -10.82 7.11
N PHE A 311 -5.98 -9.80 6.27
CA PHE A 311 -6.45 -10.02 4.90
C PHE A 311 -5.29 -10.11 3.90
N PHE A 312 -4.48 -9.05 3.76
CA PHE A 312 -3.46 -9.01 2.70
C PHE A 312 -2.31 -9.99 2.95
N VAL A 313 -1.75 -10.03 4.17
CA VAL A 313 -0.65 -10.95 4.45
C VAL A 313 -1.13 -12.40 4.39
N THR A 314 -2.31 -12.71 4.97
CA THR A 314 -2.90 -14.05 4.84
C THR A 314 -3.21 -14.40 3.38
N GLY A 315 -3.69 -13.46 2.58
CA GLY A 315 -3.96 -13.64 1.16
C GLY A 315 -2.70 -13.95 0.35
N GLN A 316 -1.58 -13.29 0.68
CA GLN A 316 -0.27 -13.57 0.09
C GLN A 316 0.21 -14.98 0.47
N ILE A 317 0.13 -15.36 1.75
CA ILE A 317 0.48 -16.71 2.21
C ILE A 317 -0.39 -17.78 1.52
N TYR A 318 -1.70 -17.55 1.41
CA TYR A 318 -2.60 -18.46 0.71
C TYR A 318 -2.26 -18.61 -0.76
N THR A 319 -1.97 -17.50 -1.45
CA THR A 319 -1.58 -17.49 -2.86
C THR A 319 -0.25 -18.23 -3.06
N ASP A 320 0.71 -18.01 -2.19
CA ASP A 320 2.01 -18.68 -2.23
C ASP A 320 1.89 -20.21 -2.13
N LYS A 321 1.12 -20.67 -1.14
CA LYS A 321 0.84 -22.12 -0.95
C LYS A 321 0.04 -22.76 -2.10
N LYS A 322 -0.85 -21.99 -2.74
CA LYS A 322 -1.71 -22.50 -3.80
C LYS A 322 -1.03 -22.51 -5.17
N ALA A 323 -0.07 -21.64 -5.39
CA ALA A 323 0.63 -21.50 -6.66
C ALA A 323 1.78 -22.52 -6.78
N PRO A 324 1.83 -23.32 -7.89
CA PRO A 324 3.02 -24.10 -8.21
C PRO A 324 4.26 -23.22 -8.31
N GLU A 325 5.42 -23.77 -7.91
CA GLU A 325 6.70 -23.06 -7.84
C GLU A 325 7.02 -22.22 -9.10
N PRO A 326 6.88 -22.72 -10.33
CA PRO A 326 7.24 -21.95 -11.53
C PRO A 326 6.41 -20.66 -11.77
N ILE A 327 5.20 -20.57 -11.19
CA ILE A 327 4.30 -19.42 -11.36
C ILE A 327 4.02 -18.67 -10.07
N ARG A 328 4.68 -19.00 -8.97
CA ARG A 328 4.44 -18.43 -7.64
C ARG A 328 4.60 -16.91 -7.62
N ALA A 329 5.72 -16.40 -8.16
CA ALA A 329 5.96 -14.97 -8.27
C ALA A 329 4.91 -14.26 -9.15
N GLN A 330 4.50 -14.91 -10.26
CA GLN A 330 3.44 -14.38 -11.11
C GLN A 330 2.08 -14.33 -10.40
N ALA A 331 1.77 -15.33 -9.56
CA ALA A 331 0.54 -15.36 -8.77
C ALA A 331 0.48 -14.23 -7.74
N GLN A 332 1.60 -13.94 -7.06
CA GLN A 332 1.71 -12.78 -6.17
C GLN A 332 1.53 -11.46 -6.91
N GLY A 333 2.19 -11.32 -8.07
CA GLY A 333 2.02 -10.14 -8.94
C GLY A 333 0.57 -9.97 -9.41
N LEU A 334 -0.10 -11.05 -9.81
CA LEU A 334 -1.50 -11.05 -10.22
C LEU A 334 -2.42 -10.62 -9.05
N LEU A 335 -2.18 -11.13 -7.84
CA LEU A 335 -2.93 -10.73 -6.65
C LEU A 335 -2.82 -9.22 -6.41
N VAL A 336 -1.60 -8.68 -6.41
CA VAL A 336 -1.37 -7.23 -6.21
C VAL A 336 -2.01 -6.41 -7.32
N MET A 337 -1.85 -6.82 -8.58
CA MET A 337 -2.42 -6.12 -9.73
C MET A 337 -3.95 -6.08 -9.67
N LEU A 338 -4.60 -7.19 -9.32
CA LEU A 338 -6.06 -7.26 -9.27
C LEU A 338 -6.63 -6.56 -8.03
N THR A 339 -5.95 -6.59 -6.89
CA THR A 339 -6.39 -5.95 -5.65
C THR A 339 -6.05 -4.47 -5.62
N LEU A 340 -4.75 -4.14 -5.47
CA LEU A 340 -4.27 -2.76 -5.36
C LEU A 340 -4.26 -2.00 -6.69
N GLY A 341 -4.28 -2.71 -7.82
CA GLY A 341 -4.50 -2.11 -9.14
C GLY A 341 -5.99 -1.97 -9.43
N VAL A 342 -6.62 -3.05 -9.95
CA VAL A 342 -8.00 -3.00 -10.45
C VAL A 342 -9.02 -2.66 -9.36
N GLY A 343 -8.95 -3.35 -8.20
CA GLY A 343 -9.90 -3.14 -7.09
C GLY A 343 -9.84 -1.71 -6.54
N MET A 344 -8.64 -1.20 -6.29
CA MET A 344 -8.45 0.18 -5.82
C MET A 344 -8.82 1.23 -6.87
N PHE A 345 -8.56 0.98 -8.17
CA PHE A 345 -9.00 1.88 -9.23
C PHE A 345 -10.52 2.02 -9.27
N ILE A 346 -11.23 0.90 -9.30
CA ILE A 346 -12.71 0.89 -9.24
C ILE A 346 -13.16 1.58 -7.95
N GLY A 347 -12.51 1.25 -6.83
CA GLY A 347 -12.81 1.81 -5.52
C GLY A 347 -12.66 3.33 -5.46
N ALA A 348 -11.58 3.88 -6.01
CA ALA A 348 -11.34 5.33 -6.03
C ALA A 348 -12.43 6.08 -6.82
N LYS A 349 -12.88 5.52 -7.97
CA LYS A 349 -13.96 6.11 -8.76
C LYS A 349 -15.32 5.99 -8.06
N VAL A 350 -15.60 4.83 -7.45
CA VAL A 350 -16.83 4.61 -6.68
C VAL A 350 -16.86 5.52 -5.45
N ALA A 351 -15.73 5.67 -4.74
CA ALA A 351 -15.63 6.54 -3.58
C ALA A 351 -15.91 8.01 -3.94
N GLY A 352 -15.28 8.52 -5.02
CA GLY A 352 -15.55 9.88 -5.49
C GLY A 352 -17.02 10.11 -5.90
N TYR A 353 -17.62 9.13 -6.60
CA TYR A 353 -19.03 9.20 -6.98
C TYR A 353 -19.98 9.22 -5.74
N ILE A 354 -19.77 8.32 -4.80
CA ILE A 354 -20.61 8.23 -3.59
C ILE A 354 -20.39 9.45 -2.69
N GLU A 355 -19.18 9.95 -2.60
CA GLU A 355 -18.88 11.17 -1.87
C GLU A 355 -19.61 12.37 -2.47
N GLY A 356 -19.56 12.55 -3.79
CA GLY A 356 -20.31 13.59 -4.48
C GLY A 356 -21.82 13.48 -4.23
N TYR A 357 -22.35 12.24 -4.20
CA TYR A 357 -23.77 11.99 -3.88
C TYR A 357 -24.15 12.32 -2.43
N CYS A 358 -23.21 12.19 -1.49
CA CYS A 358 -23.41 12.49 -0.06
C CYS A 358 -23.06 13.93 0.31
N THR A 359 -22.48 14.68 -0.61
CA THR A 359 -22.13 16.11 -0.45
C THR A 359 -23.27 16.97 -0.98
N PRO A 360 -23.72 17.99 -0.25
CA PRO A 360 -24.78 18.89 -0.74
C PRO A 360 -24.29 19.67 -1.97
N GLU A 361 -25.19 19.96 -2.92
CA GLU A 361 -24.87 20.77 -4.13
C GLU A 361 -24.38 22.19 -3.78
N THR A 362 -24.87 22.73 -2.68
CA THR A 362 -24.45 24.01 -2.15
C THR A 362 -24.31 23.92 -0.64
N PHE A 363 -23.19 24.39 -0.12
CA PHE A 363 -22.96 24.44 1.32
C PHE A 363 -23.64 25.70 1.90
N ALA A 364 -24.24 25.57 3.09
CA ALA A 364 -24.66 26.74 3.85
C ALA A 364 -23.44 27.55 4.27
N VAL A 365 -23.47 28.83 4.03
CA VAL A 365 -22.36 29.74 4.32
C VAL A 365 -22.30 30.03 5.81
N LEU A 366 -21.12 29.93 6.39
CA LEU A 366 -20.87 30.38 7.76
C LEU A 366 -20.89 31.88 7.84
N GLU A 367 -21.72 32.49 8.71
CA GLU A 367 -21.69 33.91 8.95
C GLU A 367 -20.39 34.32 9.64
N ARG A 368 -19.67 35.26 9.02
CA ARG A 368 -18.43 35.81 9.57
C ARG A 368 -18.75 36.78 10.70
N THR A 369 -18.18 36.57 11.89
CA THR A 369 -18.22 37.57 12.96
C THR A 369 -17.12 38.62 12.77
N VAL A 370 -17.37 39.85 13.26
CA VAL A 370 -16.44 40.98 13.08
C VAL A 370 -15.08 40.78 13.71
N GLU A 371 -14.96 39.83 14.67
CA GLU A 371 -13.74 39.57 15.41
C GLU A 371 -12.86 38.45 14.77
N MET A 372 -13.38 37.74 13.75
CA MET A 372 -12.63 36.67 13.11
C MET A 372 -11.56 37.18 12.15
N SER A 373 -10.33 36.69 12.28
CA SER A 373 -9.29 36.86 11.27
C SER A 373 -9.70 36.15 9.95
N ASP A 374 -9.08 36.52 8.82
CA ASP A 374 -9.33 35.83 7.54
C ASP A 374 -8.97 34.32 7.62
N GLU A 375 -7.92 34.00 8.34
CA GLU A 375 -7.45 32.63 8.53
C GLU A 375 -8.41 31.81 9.41
N ASP A 376 -8.85 32.37 10.54
CA ASP A 376 -9.81 31.70 11.43
C ASP A 376 -11.15 31.48 10.72
N TYR A 377 -11.61 32.48 9.92
CA TYR A 377 -12.82 32.35 9.14
C TYR A 377 -12.70 31.24 8.07
N ALA A 378 -11.57 31.17 7.35
CA ALA A 378 -11.35 30.16 6.32
C ALA A 378 -11.34 28.74 6.94
N LYS A 379 -10.69 28.57 8.09
CA LYS A 379 -10.67 27.29 8.83
C LYS A 379 -12.06 26.91 9.34
N ALA A 380 -12.78 27.85 9.94
CA ALA A 380 -14.13 27.61 10.45
C ALA A 380 -15.13 27.32 9.33
N SER A 381 -15.03 28.03 8.19
CA SER A 381 -15.86 27.80 7.01
C SER A 381 -15.65 26.40 6.45
N LYS A 382 -14.40 25.95 6.31
CA LYS A 382 -14.07 24.60 5.87
C LYS A 382 -14.62 23.53 6.80
N LEU A 383 -14.48 23.70 8.11
CA LEU A 383 -15.06 22.76 9.09
C LEU A 383 -16.59 22.77 9.02
N HIS A 384 -17.20 23.94 8.80
CA HIS A 384 -18.64 24.06 8.62
C HIS A 384 -19.14 23.32 7.37
N GLU A 385 -18.41 23.39 6.26
CA GLU A 385 -18.71 22.64 5.04
C GLU A 385 -18.57 21.13 5.26
N LEU A 386 -17.48 20.66 5.88
CA LEU A 386 -17.28 19.24 6.21
C LEU A 386 -18.42 18.68 7.07
N ARG A 387 -18.95 19.47 8.02
CA ARG A 387 -20.07 19.05 8.89
C ARG A 387 -21.41 18.91 8.16
N GLN A 388 -21.54 19.45 6.94
CA GLN A 388 -22.77 19.34 6.14
C GLN A 388 -22.80 18.09 5.25
N ILE A 389 -21.68 17.36 5.10
CA ILE A 389 -21.61 16.11 4.36
C ILE A 389 -22.38 15.01 5.13
N ASP A 390 -23.18 14.20 4.43
CA ASP A 390 -23.87 13.04 5.00
C ASP A 390 -22.88 11.89 5.27
N TRP A 391 -22.08 12.08 6.30
CA TRP A 391 -21.06 11.09 6.72
C TRP A 391 -21.65 9.74 7.10
N GLY A 392 -22.85 9.70 7.66
CA GLY A 392 -23.54 8.47 8.01
C GLY A 392 -23.79 7.59 6.81
N ARG A 393 -24.30 8.17 5.73
CA ARG A 393 -24.53 7.47 4.47
C ARG A 393 -23.23 7.19 3.75
N LEU A 394 -22.31 8.14 3.68
CA LEU A 394 -21.01 8.00 3.00
C LEU A 394 -20.20 6.83 3.52
N TRP A 395 -20.16 6.60 4.83
CA TRP A 395 -19.47 5.46 5.45
C TRP A 395 -20.37 4.23 5.63
N GLY A 396 -21.68 4.40 5.71
CA GLY A 396 -22.65 3.31 5.81
C GLY A 396 -22.67 2.43 4.56
N ILE A 397 -22.55 3.03 3.37
CA ILE A 397 -22.52 2.29 2.09
C ILE A 397 -21.34 1.32 2.03
N PRO A 398 -20.07 1.74 2.21
CA PRO A 398 -18.94 0.80 2.21
C PRO A 398 -18.98 -0.19 3.39
N ALA A 399 -19.57 0.16 4.55
CA ALA A 399 -19.76 -0.77 5.65
C ALA A 399 -20.68 -1.95 5.27
N VAL A 400 -21.83 -1.65 4.69
CA VAL A 400 -22.79 -2.66 4.22
C VAL A 400 -22.20 -3.48 3.08
N PHE A 401 -21.51 -2.83 2.14
CA PHE A 401 -20.86 -3.51 1.02
C PHE A 401 -19.77 -4.48 1.51
N ALA A 402 -18.88 -4.04 2.43
CA ALA A 402 -17.85 -4.91 3.01
C ALA A 402 -18.48 -6.09 3.78
N GLY A 403 -19.59 -5.85 4.49
CA GLY A 403 -20.38 -6.91 5.13
C GLY A 403 -20.96 -7.92 4.14
N ALA A 404 -21.47 -7.45 3.01
CA ALA A 404 -21.98 -8.32 1.95
C ALA A 404 -20.86 -9.17 1.31
N VAL A 405 -19.68 -8.56 1.08
CA VAL A 405 -18.48 -9.29 0.59
C VAL A 405 -18.04 -10.35 1.59
N LEU A 406 -18.04 -10.05 2.89
CA LEU A 406 -17.75 -11.02 3.95
C LEU A 406 -18.73 -12.21 3.91
N VAL A 407 -20.04 -11.95 3.82
CA VAL A 407 -21.05 -13.01 3.75
C VAL A 407 -20.85 -13.86 2.51
N PHE A 408 -20.66 -13.23 1.35
CA PHE A 408 -20.34 -13.93 0.10
C PHE A 408 -19.11 -14.82 0.25
N PHE A 409 -18.01 -14.28 0.76
CA PHE A 409 -16.79 -15.03 0.98
C PHE A 409 -17.01 -16.20 1.93
N PHE A 410 -17.62 -15.97 3.08
CA PHE A 410 -17.79 -16.98 4.13
C PHE A 410 -18.64 -18.18 3.67
N VAL A 411 -19.67 -17.93 2.85
CA VAL A 411 -20.56 -18.95 2.31
C VAL A 411 -19.93 -19.68 1.12
N ALA A 412 -19.30 -18.93 0.21
CA ALA A 412 -18.81 -19.47 -1.06
C ALA A 412 -17.43 -20.09 -0.97
N PHE A 413 -16.53 -19.56 -0.10
CA PHE A 413 -15.17 -20.04 0.05
C PHE A 413 -15.15 -21.34 0.86
N LYS A 414 -14.71 -22.42 0.22
CA LYS A 414 -14.51 -23.73 0.84
C LYS A 414 -13.07 -24.15 0.59
N GLU A 415 -12.31 -24.31 1.64
CA GLU A 415 -10.97 -24.94 1.57
C GLU A 415 -11.10 -26.42 1.20
N ASP A 416 -10.20 -26.93 0.36
CA ASP A 416 -10.14 -28.36 0.08
C ASP A 416 -9.57 -29.09 1.32
N PRO A 417 -10.25 -30.16 1.79
CA PRO A 417 -9.83 -30.90 2.99
C PRO A 417 -8.43 -31.53 2.91
N THR A 418 -7.89 -31.69 1.71
CA THR A 418 -6.55 -32.24 1.46
C THR A 418 -5.42 -31.35 1.99
N ASN A 419 -5.64 -30.03 2.07
CA ASN A 419 -4.66 -29.08 2.61
C ASN A 419 -4.70 -28.98 4.14
N GLU A 420 -5.82 -29.32 4.80
CA GLU A 420 -5.89 -29.34 6.28
C GLU A 420 -5.11 -30.51 6.89
N SER A 421 -5.04 -31.65 6.19
CA SER A 421 -4.31 -32.82 6.69
C SER A 421 -2.79 -32.68 6.58
N GLU A 422 -2.28 -31.94 5.57
CA GLU A 422 -0.85 -31.61 5.49
C GLU A 422 -0.45 -30.54 6.50
N GLN A 423 -1.31 -29.57 6.80
CA GLN A 423 -1.07 -28.58 7.85
C GLN A 423 -1.09 -29.19 9.26
N ALA A 424 -1.95 -30.18 9.52
CA ALA A 424 -2.00 -30.89 10.80
C ALA A 424 -0.83 -31.88 10.98
N SER A 425 -0.29 -32.43 9.91
CA SER A 425 0.88 -33.34 9.97
C SER A 425 2.20 -32.58 10.17
N ASP A 426 2.30 -31.34 9.66
CA ASP A 426 3.48 -30.49 9.86
C ASP A 426 3.55 -29.88 11.28
N THR A 427 2.39 -29.76 11.96
CA THR A 427 2.34 -29.30 13.36
C THR A 427 2.36 -30.43 14.39
N GLY A 428 2.29 -31.70 13.98
CA GLY A 428 2.19 -32.89 14.83
C GLY A 428 3.48 -33.68 15.04
N GLY A 429 4.60 -33.25 14.48
CA GLY A 429 5.90 -33.79 14.78
C GLY A 429 6.48 -33.17 16.04
N ASP A 430 6.35 -33.85 17.19
CA ASP A 430 7.10 -33.54 18.41
C ASP A 430 8.62 -33.60 18.15
N ASN A 431 9.16 -32.50 17.66
CA ASN A 431 10.59 -32.22 17.74
C ASN A 431 10.77 -31.15 18.83
N PRO A 432 11.23 -31.50 20.02
CA PRO A 432 11.37 -30.56 21.15
C PRO A 432 12.41 -29.45 20.90
N ASP A 433 13.14 -29.49 19.78
CA ASP A 433 14.18 -28.53 19.40
C ASP A 433 13.75 -27.60 18.24
N ALA A 434 12.51 -27.67 17.76
CA ALA A 434 12.04 -26.79 16.70
C ALA A 434 11.71 -25.42 17.24
N ASP A 435 12.54 -24.43 16.89
CA ASP A 435 12.30 -23.01 17.17
C ASP A 435 11.02 -22.55 16.42
N PRO A 436 9.96 -22.10 17.14
CA PRO A 436 8.71 -21.67 16.52
C PRO A 436 8.86 -20.43 15.59
N TYR A 437 10.01 -19.77 15.62
CA TYR A 437 10.32 -18.63 14.75
C TYR A 437 10.86 -19.03 13.37
N GLN A 438 11.37 -20.26 13.19
CA GLN A 438 11.86 -20.70 11.88
C GLN A 438 10.73 -20.93 10.87
N THR A 439 9.59 -21.44 11.30
CA THR A 439 8.45 -21.74 10.40
C THR A 439 7.76 -20.46 9.88
N ALA A 440 7.75 -19.39 10.67
CA ALA A 440 7.19 -18.12 10.24
C ALA A 440 8.14 -17.33 9.31
N SER A 441 9.46 -17.54 9.47
CA SER A 441 10.49 -16.93 8.63
C SER A 441 10.49 -17.53 7.22
N GLN A 442 10.29 -18.83 7.08
CA GLN A 442 10.23 -19.55 5.80
C GLN A 442 9.00 -19.13 4.95
N ALA A 443 7.91 -18.72 5.57
CA ALA A 443 6.71 -18.25 4.86
C ALA A 443 6.88 -16.84 4.23
N LEU A 444 7.97 -16.14 4.53
CA LEU A 444 8.28 -14.79 4.03
C LEU A 444 9.45 -14.76 3.03
N GLU A 445 9.97 -15.94 2.63
CA GLU A 445 11.07 -16.05 1.68
C GLU A 445 10.62 -15.83 0.24
N PRO A 446 11.20 -14.88 -0.51
CA PRO A 446 11.18 -14.96 -1.96
C PRO A 446 12.18 -16.04 -2.41
N VAL A 447 11.69 -17.03 -3.13
CA VAL A 447 12.50 -18.11 -3.73
C VAL A 447 13.62 -17.50 -4.59
N VAL A 448 14.85 -17.62 -4.10
CA VAL A 448 16.04 -17.49 -4.94
C VAL A 448 16.36 -18.89 -5.48
N ALA A 449 16.38 -19.02 -6.81
CA ALA A 449 16.73 -20.26 -7.50
C ALA A 449 18.12 -20.76 -7.01
N GLU A 450 18.17 -21.97 -6.51
CA GLU A 450 19.41 -22.70 -6.24
C GLU A 450 20.14 -22.93 -7.57
N GLY A 451 21.24 -22.21 -7.77
CA GLY A 451 22.23 -22.56 -8.77
C GLY A 451 23.04 -23.74 -8.24
N GLU A 452 23.03 -24.85 -8.96
CA GLU A 452 23.82 -26.01 -8.70
C GLU A 452 25.31 -25.64 -8.47
N ALA A 453 25.80 -25.91 -7.26
CA ALA A 453 27.21 -25.82 -6.95
C ALA A 453 27.88 -27.08 -7.48
N CYS A 454 28.61 -26.93 -8.56
CA CYS A 454 29.55 -27.97 -9.05
C CYS A 454 30.67 -28.15 -8.03
N SER A 455 30.71 -29.28 -7.34
CA SER A 455 31.82 -29.65 -6.46
C SER A 455 33.05 -29.97 -7.29
N VAL A 456 34.09 -29.17 -7.12
CA VAL A 456 35.45 -29.44 -7.57
C VAL A 456 36.09 -30.31 -6.49
N ASP A 457 36.12 -31.64 -6.68
CA ASP A 457 37.13 -32.50 -6.11
C ASP A 457 37.86 -33.20 -7.24
N GLY A 458 39.14 -32.87 -7.28
CA GLY A 458 40.07 -33.43 -8.24
C GLY A 458 40.44 -34.88 -7.91
N ASP A 459 40.62 -35.66 -8.96
CA ASP A 459 41.70 -36.62 -8.99
C ASP A 459 42.16 -36.80 -10.45
N CYS A 460 43.40 -36.40 -10.68
CA CYS A 460 44.18 -36.80 -11.84
C CYS A 460 44.58 -38.27 -11.66
N ASP A 461 44.20 -39.11 -12.60
CA ASP A 461 45.03 -40.29 -12.84
C ASP A 461 45.31 -40.46 -14.32
N THR A 462 46.57 -40.59 -14.58
CA THR A 462 47.25 -40.78 -15.86
C THR A 462 47.21 -42.23 -16.28
N GLY A 463 46.91 -42.51 -17.53
CA GLY A 463 47.14 -43.87 -18.07
C GLY A 463 46.70 -44.08 -19.50
N GLY A 464 47.52 -43.86 -20.45
CA GLY A 464 48.05 -44.72 -21.49
C GLY A 464 47.10 -45.40 -22.47
N GLY A 465 47.25 -45.09 -23.75
CA GLY A 465 46.76 -45.92 -24.82
C GLY A 465 46.50 -45.12 -26.08
#